data_2028a88dfd5e5d0eab0cbcddaff11562
#
_entry.id   2028a88dfd5e5d0eab0cbcddaff11562
#
_cell.length_a   1.000
_cell.length_b   1.000
_cell.length_c   1.000
_cell.angle_alpha   90.00
_cell.angle_beta   90.00
_cell.angle_gamma   90.00
#
_symmetry.space_group_name_H-M   'P 1'
#
loop_
_entity.id
_entity.type
_entity.pdbx_description
1 polymer ?
#
loop_
_entity_poly.entity_id
_entity_poly.type
_entity_poly.pdbx_seq_one_letter_code
_entity_poly.pdbx_strand_id
1 'polypeptide(L)'
;MSRQYISAAKAVDAVDSGRQSFKSYCGTAGKIGKVDFALAAETMKYSSILQTIFEMSGVTAEELDVGSGMLKVMSYELLFGKKKISGGGAVKRAVLEVKEKIMASLKSLMTTKGVSDHEDLLSDEVTLASKMPKFIRINEIKMPSIKEGFSVIMEACPLAVMDDVIPSLVVVPSGKSLGEHPYVKDGRLIIQDKASCFPSQCLYDVWSNNEVRHNKVHCTSFLGL
;
A
#
# COMPACT_ATOMS: atom_id res chain seq x y z
N MET A 1 16.61 20.91 3.08
CA MET A 1 15.42 20.04 3.19
C MET A 1 15.78 18.64 2.69
N SER A 2 15.25 17.57 3.29
CA SER A 2 15.53 16.20 2.84
C SER A 2 14.89 15.98 1.47
N ARG A 3 15.65 15.40 0.51
CA ARG A 3 15.16 15.00 -0.82
C ARG A 3 13.93 14.11 -0.72
N GLN A 4 13.89 13.25 0.30
CA GLN A 4 12.79 12.34 0.60
C GLN A 4 11.46 13.07 0.80
N TYR A 5 11.43 14.15 1.59
CA TYR A 5 10.18 14.91 1.80
C TYR A 5 9.71 15.60 0.54
N ILE A 6 10.63 16.13 -0.27
CA ILE A 6 10.29 16.77 -1.55
C ILE A 6 9.66 15.77 -2.50
N SER A 7 10.22 14.57 -2.61
CA SER A 7 9.71 13.51 -3.47
C SER A 7 8.31 13.05 -3.02
N ALA A 8 8.14 12.78 -1.73
CA ALA A 8 6.87 12.36 -1.16
C ALA A 8 5.79 13.46 -1.29
N ALA A 9 6.13 14.73 -1.04
CA ALA A 9 5.21 15.85 -1.17
C ALA A 9 4.68 16.02 -2.60
N LYS A 10 5.55 15.90 -3.60
CA LYS A 10 5.13 15.95 -5.02
C LYS A 10 4.13 14.84 -5.37
N ALA A 11 4.31 13.64 -4.81
CA ALA A 11 3.38 12.54 -5.01
C ALA A 11 2.01 12.84 -4.36
N VAL A 12 2.01 13.36 -3.13
CA VAL A 12 0.79 13.76 -2.42
C VAL A 12 0.05 14.87 -3.18
N ASP A 13 0.75 15.94 -3.60
CA ASP A 13 0.16 17.04 -4.38
C ASP A 13 -0.44 16.56 -5.71
N ALA A 14 0.20 15.60 -6.38
CA ALA A 14 -0.29 15.08 -7.66
C ALA A 14 -1.60 14.29 -7.49
N VAL A 15 -1.72 13.55 -6.39
CA VAL A 15 -2.94 12.80 -6.06
C VAL A 15 -4.05 13.74 -5.56
N ASP A 16 -3.75 14.64 -4.64
CA ASP A 16 -4.73 15.59 -4.07
C ASP A 16 -5.32 16.51 -5.15
N SER A 17 -4.53 16.88 -6.16
CA SER A 17 -5.02 17.67 -7.30
C SER A 17 -5.88 16.87 -8.29
N GLY A 18 -6.08 15.56 -8.08
CA GLY A 18 -6.84 14.68 -8.97
C GLY A 18 -6.20 14.42 -10.33
N ARG A 19 -4.95 14.90 -10.56
CA ARG A 19 -4.28 14.74 -11.86
C ARG A 19 -3.99 13.30 -12.21
N GLN A 20 -3.70 12.48 -11.22
CA GLN A 20 -3.43 11.06 -11.42
C GLN A 20 -3.54 10.27 -10.11
N SER A 21 -3.77 8.96 -10.23
CA SER A 21 -3.75 8.08 -9.07
C SER A 21 -2.30 7.90 -8.56
N PHE A 22 -2.16 7.52 -7.29
CA PHE A 22 -0.83 7.26 -6.71
C PHE A 22 -0.04 6.18 -7.46
N LYS A 23 -0.73 5.11 -7.86
CA LYS A 23 -0.13 4.02 -8.66
C LYS A 23 0.37 4.55 -10.02
N SER A 24 -0.43 5.37 -10.69
CA SER A 24 -0.05 6.00 -11.94
C SER A 24 1.16 6.93 -11.78
N TYR A 25 1.18 7.76 -10.72
CA TYR A 25 2.31 8.63 -10.42
C TYR A 25 3.60 7.83 -10.24
N CYS A 26 3.57 6.75 -9.48
CA CYS A 26 4.73 5.91 -9.22
C CYS A 26 5.22 5.19 -10.48
N GLY A 27 4.30 4.71 -11.32
CA GLY A 27 4.61 4.03 -12.59
C GLY A 27 5.20 4.97 -13.64
N THR A 28 4.67 6.19 -13.76
CA THR A 28 5.10 7.16 -14.78
C THR A 28 6.37 7.90 -14.35
N ALA A 29 6.50 8.24 -13.08
CA ALA A 29 7.63 8.99 -12.58
C ALA A 29 8.93 8.17 -12.51
N GLY A 30 8.87 6.83 -12.51
CA GLY A 30 10.03 5.90 -12.55
C GLY A 30 11.13 6.15 -11.52
N LYS A 31 10.92 7.10 -10.60
CA LYS A 31 11.97 7.78 -9.83
C LYS A 31 11.65 7.96 -8.35
N ILE A 32 10.52 7.43 -7.88
CA ILE A 32 10.24 7.46 -6.45
C ILE A 32 11.02 6.34 -5.77
N GLY A 33 11.88 6.67 -4.83
CA GLY A 33 12.58 5.67 -4.01
C GLY A 33 11.59 4.89 -3.12
N LYS A 34 11.92 3.66 -2.75
CA LYS A 34 11.04 2.82 -1.89
C LYS A 34 10.63 3.53 -0.60
N VAL A 35 11.55 4.29 0.00
CA VAL A 35 11.31 5.04 1.25
C VAL A 35 10.39 6.23 1.01
N ASP A 36 10.57 6.94 -0.09
CA ASP A 36 9.73 8.09 -0.47
C ASP A 36 8.31 7.64 -0.81
N PHE A 37 8.19 6.48 -1.47
CA PHE A 37 6.91 5.81 -1.74
C PHE A 37 6.17 5.48 -0.45
N ALA A 38 6.84 4.83 0.51
CA ALA A 38 6.23 4.46 1.78
C ALA A 38 5.76 5.71 2.56
N LEU A 39 6.57 6.76 2.59
CA LEU A 39 6.22 8.01 3.26
C LEU A 39 5.00 8.68 2.61
N ALA A 40 4.96 8.74 1.28
CA ALA A 40 3.82 9.31 0.57
C ALA A 40 2.54 8.47 0.78
N ALA A 41 2.64 7.14 0.69
CA ALA A 41 1.51 6.24 0.91
C ALA A 41 0.92 6.37 2.32
N GLU A 42 1.78 6.38 3.35
CA GLU A 42 1.34 6.57 4.72
C GLU A 42 0.76 7.97 4.95
N THR A 43 1.34 9.02 4.37
CA THR A 43 0.78 10.38 4.44
C THR A 43 -0.63 10.44 3.85
N MET A 44 -0.84 9.79 2.71
CA MET A 44 -2.16 9.75 2.06
C MET A 44 -3.19 8.95 2.87
N LYS A 45 -2.75 7.88 3.53
CA LYS A 45 -3.59 7.11 4.44
C LYS A 45 -4.18 7.98 5.57
N TYR A 46 -3.40 8.94 6.06
CA TYR A 46 -3.81 9.90 7.08
C TYR A 46 -4.31 11.25 6.52
N SER A 47 -4.49 11.40 5.21
CA SER A 47 -4.78 12.69 4.58
C SER A 47 -6.04 13.37 5.10
N SER A 48 -7.13 12.61 5.30
CA SER A 48 -8.38 13.13 5.85
C SER A 48 -8.24 13.58 7.31
N ILE A 49 -7.50 12.83 8.11
CA ILE A 49 -7.21 13.16 9.51
C ILE A 49 -6.36 14.43 9.59
N LEU A 50 -5.31 14.52 8.77
CA LEU A 50 -4.46 15.72 8.68
C LEU A 50 -5.26 16.94 8.27
N GLN A 51 -6.18 16.81 7.30
CA GLN A 51 -7.06 17.89 6.88
C GLN A 51 -7.92 18.38 8.06
N THR A 52 -8.57 17.47 8.79
CA THR A 52 -9.34 17.81 9.98
C THR A 52 -8.49 18.52 11.05
N ILE A 53 -7.25 18.05 11.27
CA ILE A 53 -6.32 18.68 12.22
C ILE A 53 -5.97 20.10 11.77
N PHE A 54 -5.73 20.33 10.49
CA PHE A 54 -5.44 21.67 9.96
C PHE A 54 -6.64 22.61 10.10
N GLU A 55 -7.83 22.15 9.79
CA GLU A 55 -9.07 22.91 9.99
C GLU A 55 -9.28 23.29 11.47
N MET A 56 -9.09 22.34 12.38
CA MET A 56 -9.21 22.58 13.84
C MET A 56 -8.15 23.51 14.39
N SER A 57 -6.94 23.46 13.85
CA SER A 57 -5.80 24.29 14.30
C SER A 57 -5.73 25.66 13.65
N GLY A 58 -6.48 25.88 12.56
CA GLY A 58 -6.38 27.06 11.72
C GLY A 58 -5.05 27.17 10.97
N VAL A 59 -4.30 26.07 10.81
CA VAL A 59 -3.00 26.07 10.12
C VAL A 59 -3.22 25.82 8.64
N THR A 60 -2.73 26.74 7.81
CA THR A 60 -2.80 26.60 6.35
C THR A 60 -1.42 26.59 5.72
N ALA A 61 -1.33 26.03 4.53
CA ALA A 61 -0.09 25.96 3.76
C ALA A 61 0.36 27.37 3.31
N GLU A 62 -0.61 28.22 3.00
CA GLU A 62 -0.42 29.59 2.56
C GLU A 62 0.18 30.46 3.67
N GLU A 63 -0.33 30.39 4.91
CA GLU A 63 0.19 31.15 6.05
C GLU A 63 1.63 30.78 6.38
N LEU A 64 2.00 29.53 6.16
CA LEU A 64 3.36 29.03 6.43
C LEU A 64 4.32 29.21 5.25
N ASP A 65 3.84 29.67 4.10
CA ASP A 65 4.60 29.73 2.83
C ASP A 65 5.25 28.39 2.49
N VAL A 66 4.45 27.30 2.59
CA VAL A 66 4.86 25.94 2.27
C VAL A 66 3.89 25.27 1.30
N GLY A 67 4.36 24.32 0.49
CA GLY A 67 3.48 23.53 -0.35
C GLY A 67 2.55 22.63 0.47
N SER A 68 1.30 22.47 0.02
CA SER A 68 0.26 21.66 0.72
C SER A 68 0.73 20.24 0.99
N GLY A 69 1.24 19.53 -0.02
CA GLY A 69 1.78 18.17 0.18
C GLY A 69 2.98 18.13 1.12
N MET A 70 3.79 19.21 1.14
CA MET A 70 4.91 19.30 2.07
C MET A 70 4.42 19.47 3.51
N LEU A 71 3.42 20.30 3.74
CA LEU A 71 2.80 20.46 5.05
C LEU A 71 2.21 19.12 5.53
N LYS A 72 1.48 18.41 4.67
CA LYS A 72 0.92 17.08 4.98
C LYS A 72 2.01 16.07 5.33
N VAL A 73 3.05 15.93 4.51
CA VAL A 73 4.14 14.96 4.73
C VAL A 73 4.90 15.25 6.02
N MET A 74 5.24 16.51 6.29
CA MET A 74 5.96 16.87 7.52
C MET A 74 5.10 16.71 8.76
N SER A 75 3.82 17.07 8.68
CA SER A 75 2.87 16.87 9.80
C SER A 75 2.61 15.39 10.06
N TYR A 76 2.50 14.56 9.01
CA TYR A 76 2.45 13.12 9.17
C TYR A 76 3.66 12.57 9.93
N GLU A 77 4.87 12.92 9.48
CA GLU A 77 6.13 12.47 10.10
C GLU A 77 6.22 12.90 11.57
N LEU A 78 5.69 14.09 11.89
CA LEU A 78 5.71 14.68 13.23
C LEU A 78 4.67 14.05 14.15
N LEU A 79 3.46 13.77 13.66
CA LEU A 79 2.32 13.29 14.45
C LEU A 79 2.24 11.76 14.51
N PHE A 80 2.51 11.08 13.41
CA PHE A 80 2.24 9.65 13.24
C PHE A 80 3.51 8.84 12.93
N GLY A 81 4.45 9.43 12.17
CA GLY A 81 5.68 8.79 11.74
C GLY A 81 6.76 8.73 12.84
N LYS A 82 7.97 9.18 12.50
CA LYS A 82 9.15 9.14 13.38
C LYS A 82 9.11 10.11 14.57
N LYS A 83 8.05 10.91 14.70
CA LYS A 83 7.88 11.97 15.71
C LYS A 83 8.95 13.08 15.63
N LYS A 84 9.66 13.15 14.53
CA LYS A 84 10.71 14.14 14.26
C LYS A 84 10.84 14.42 12.77
N ILE A 85 11.17 15.67 12.41
CA ILE A 85 11.45 16.10 11.05
C ILE A 85 12.96 16.08 10.83
N SER A 86 13.41 15.33 9.82
CA SER A 86 14.84 15.27 9.43
C SER A 86 15.23 16.45 8.53
N GLY A 87 16.50 16.82 8.54
CA GLY A 87 17.02 17.92 7.74
C GLY A 87 16.82 19.28 8.41
N GLY A 88 17.02 20.37 7.64
CA GLY A 88 16.92 21.76 8.10
C GLY A 88 16.25 22.64 7.05
N GLY A 89 16.17 23.94 7.34
CA GLY A 89 15.66 24.97 6.42
C GLY A 89 14.41 25.69 6.93
N ALA A 90 13.96 26.73 6.21
CA ALA A 90 12.84 27.58 6.58
C ALA A 90 11.54 26.79 6.75
N VAL A 91 11.22 25.92 5.78
CA VAL A 91 10.01 25.11 5.81
C VAL A 91 9.91 24.22 7.06
N LYS A 92 11.02 23.60 7.48
CA LYS A 92 11.02 22.83 8.75
C LYS A 92 10.73 23.74 9.94
N ARG A 93 11.32 24.93 10.00
CA ARG A 93 11.07 25.88 11.09
C ARG A 93 9.61 26.27 11.14
N ALA A 94 9.03 26.68 9.99
CA ALA A 94 7.62 27.05 9.89
C ALA A 94 6.69 25.94 10.41
N VAL A 95 6.91 24.68 10.00
CA VAL A 95 6.10 23.56 10.50
C VAL A 95 6.33 23.29 11.99
N LEU A 96 7.53 23.48 12.50
CA LEU A 96 7.81 23.34 13.94
C LEU A 96 7.19 24.46 14.80
N GLU A 97 7.04 25.66 14.28
CA GLU A 97 6.37 26.78 14.97
C GLU A 97 4.89 26.48 15.26
N VAL A 98 4.22 25.73 14.37
CA VAL A 98 2.82 25.32 14.55
C VAL A 98 2.65 23.95 15.21
N LYS A 99 3.73 23.28 15.58
CA LYS A 99 3.74 21.92 16.14
C LYS A 99 2.74 21.77 17.28
N GLU A 100 2.79 22.66 18.27
CA GLU A 100 1.94 22.56 19.46
C GLU A 100 0.45 22.72 19.11
N LYS A 101 0.13 23.59 18.11
CA LYS A 101 -1.25 23.75 17.65
C LYS A 101 -1.79 22.46 17.01
N ILE A 102 -1.01 21.85 16.08
CA ILE A 102 -1.44 20.62 15.42
C ILE A 102 -1.47 19.42 16.37
N MET A 103 -0.58 19.35 17.36
CA MET A 103 -0.60 18.32 18.39
C MET A 103 -1.82 18.46 19.34
N ALA A 104 -2.16 19.68 19.73
CA ALA A 104 -3.35 19.96 20.54
C ALA A 104 -4.63 19.57 19.78
N SER A 105 -4.72 19.90 18.48
CA SER A 105 -5.84 19.55 17.63
C SER A 105 -5.97 18.03 17.46
N LEU A 106 -4.86 17.29 17.26
CA LEU A 106 -4.87 15.83 17.25
C LEU A 106 -5.42 15.27 18.56
N LYS A 107 -4.94 15.75 19.72
CA LYS A 107 -5.40 15.30 21.03
C LYS A 107 -6.91 15.58 21.22
N SER A 108 -7.37 16.76 20.83
CA SER A 108 -8.79 17.13 20.86
C SER A 108 -9.63 16.19 19.99
N LEU A 109 -9.18 15.92 18.75
CA LEU A 109 -9.83 15.01 17.82
C LEU A 109 -9.94 13.58 18.40
N MET A 110 -8.86 13.06 18.97
CA MET A 110 -8.86 11.75 19.62
C MET A 110 -9.83 11.70 20.81
N THR A 111 -9.85 12.74 21.63
CA THR A 111 -10.79 12.84 22.76
C THR A 111 -12.24 12.88 22.29
N THR A 112 -12.54 13.68 21.26
CA THR A 112 -13.89 13.79 20.68
C THR A 112 -14.37 12.47 20.05
N LYS A 113 -13.46 11.73 19.46
CA LYS A 113 -13.75 10.40 18.88
C LYS A 113 -13.74 9.27 19.92
N GLY A 114 -13.29 9.53 21.14
CA GLY A 114 -13.20 8.53 22.21
C GLY A 114 -12.16 7.44 21.95
N VAL A 115 -11.12 7.75 21.16
CA VAL A 115 -10.05 6.79 20.80
C VAL A 115 -8.76 7.10 21.53
N SER A 116 -8.03 6.05 21.90
CA SER A 116 -6.73 6.16 22.59
C SER A 116 -5.54 6.01 21.67
N ASP A 117 -5.73 5.38 20.52
CA ASP A 117 -4.70 5.23 19.47
C ASP A 117 -5.09 6.04 18.23
N HIS A 118 -4.09 6.66 17.61
CA HIS A 118 -4.29 7.41 16.35
C HIS A 118 -4.64 6.50 15.15
N GLU A 119 -4.31 5.22 15.21
CA GLU A 119 -4.72 4.25 14.19
C GLU A 119 -6.25 4.04 14.19
N ASP A 120 -6.91 4.19 15.34
CA ASP A 120 -8.36 4.08 15.46
C ASP A 120 -9.11 5.30 14.87
N LEU A 121 -8.38 6.36 14.49
CA LEU A 121 -8.94 7.49 13.74
C LEU A 121 -9.12 7.17 12.24
N LEU A 122 -8.44 6.13 11.75
CA LEU A 122 -8.53 5.74 10.35
C LEU A 122 -9.93 5.21 10.03
N SER A 123 -10.38 5.43 8.80
CA SER A 123 -11.65 4.86 8.36
C SER A 123 -11.61 3.34 8.36
N ASP A 124 -12.77 2.71 8.55
CA ASP A 124 -12.91 1.26 8.52
C ASP A 124 -12.37 0.66 7.20
N GLU A 125 -12.55 1.36 6.09
CA GLU A 125 -12.04 0.94 4.78
C GLU A 125 -10.50 0.86 4.77
N VAL A 126 -9.81 1.86 5.30
CA VAL A 126 -8.35 1.91 5.36
C VAL A 126 -7.82 0.84 6.32
N THR A 127 -8.49 0.69 7.47
CA THR A 127 -8.14 -0.32 8.47
C THR A 127 -8.35 -1.72 7.92
N LEU A 128 -9.47 -1.98 7.25
CA LEU A 128 -9.78 -3.26 6.63
C LEU A 128 -8.77 -3.58 5.52
N ALA A 129 -8.47 -2.61 4.64
CA ALA A 129 -7.48 -2.79 3.58
C ALA A 129 -6.09 -3.17 4.13
N SER A 130 -5.69 -2.60 5.27
CA SER A 130 -4.41 -2.93 5.92
C SER A 130 -4.38 -4.34 6.52
N LYS A 131 -5.53 -4.88 6.89
CA LYS A 131 -5.71 -6.23 7.47
C LYS A 131 -5.97 -7.31 6.42
N MET A 132 -6.24 -6.93 5.17
CA MET A 132 -6.49 -7.90 4.11
C MET A 132 -5.27 -8.80 3.87
N PRO A 133 -5.47 -10.11 3.71
CA PRO A 133 -4.40 -11.03 3.35
C PRO A 133 -3.90 -10.71 1.94
N LYS A 134 -2.68 -11.11 1.66
CA LYS A 134 -2.12 -11.11 0.31
C LYS A 134 -2.25 -12.49 -0.28
N PHE A 135 -2.34 -12.54 -1.60
CA PHE A 135 -2.45 -13.79 -2.32
C PHE A 135 -1.24 -13.98 -3.21
N ILE A 136 -0.72 -15.21 -3.25
CA ILE A 136 0.41 -15.61 -4.08
C ILE A 136 0.00 -16.84 -4.86
N ARG A 137 -0.01 -16.71 -6.17
CA ARG A 137 -0.27 -17.84 -7.07
C ARG A 137 1.04 -18.56 -7.42
N ILE A 138 1.03 -19.87 -7.26
CA ILE A 138 2.12 -20.73 -7.70
C ILE A 138 2.01 -20.90 -9.21
N ASN A 139 3.05 -20.57 -9.95
CA ASN A 139 3.08 -20.71 -11.40
C ASN A 139 3.47 -22.14 -11.77
N GLU A 140 2.48 -22.96 -12.04
CA GLU A 140 2.63 -24.39 -12.37
C GLU A 140 3.45 -24.67 -13.64
N ILE A 141 3.62 -23.65 -14.50
CA ILE A 141 4.49 -23.76 -15.69
C ILE A 141 5.98 -23.69 -15.31
N LYS A 142 6.29 -22.92 -14.26
CA LYS A 142 7.68 -22.64 -13.83
C LYS A 142 8.08 -23.39 -12.56
N MET A 143 7.10 -23.88 -11.81
CA MET A 143 7.34 -24.69 -10.60
C MET A 143 7.14 -26.17 -10.92
N PRO A 144 7.97 -27.06 -10.36
CA PRO A 144 7.83 -28.51 -10.55
C PRO A 144 6.49 -29.06 -10.01
N SER A 145 6.01 -28.45 -8.91
CA SER A 145 4.73 -28.80 -8.31
C SER A 145 4.19 -27.68 -7.41
N ILE A 146 2.86 -27.69 -7.19
CA ILE A 146 2.21 -26.80 -6.21
C ILE A 146 2.80 -27.03 -4.82
N LYS A 147 3.09 -28.28 -4.45
CA LYS A 147 3.64 -28.64 -3.14
C LYS A 147 5.00 -28.00 -2.89
N GLU A 148 5.90 -27.98 -3.88
CA GLU A 148 7.19 -27.31 -3.77
C GLU A 148 7.03 -25.79 -3.67
N GLY A 149 6.15 -25.20 -4.49
CA GLY A 149 5.85 -23.78 -4.42
C GLY A 149 5.31 -23.37 -3.07
N PHE A 150 4.41 -24.19 -2.49
CA PHE A 150 3.88 -23.94 -1.15
C PHE A 150 4.96 -24.08 -0.07
N SER A 151 5.85 -25.07 -0.16
CA SER A 151 6.96 -25.21 0.80
C SER A 151 7.86 -24.00 0.82
N VAL A 152 8.20 -23.44 -0.33
CA VAL A 152 8.98 -22.19 -0.44
C VAL A 152 8.28 -21.01 0.22
N ILE A 153 6.97 -20.89 0.05
CA ILE A 153 6.19 -19.82 0.69
C ILE A 153 6.17 -20.04 2.21
N MET A 154 6.01 -21.26 2.68
CA MET A 154 6.00 -21.61 4.10
C MET A 154 7.32 -21.33 4.80
N GLU A 155 8.46 -21.52 4.13
CA GLU A 155 9.78 -21.13 4.67
C GLU A 155 9.86 -19.63 4.94
N ALA A 156 9.31 -18.82 4.05
CA ALA A 156 9.30 -17.34 4.19
C ALA A 156 8.16 -16.84 5.09
N CYS A 157 7.05 -17.56 5.14
CA CYS A 157 5.86 -17.22 5.92
C CYS A 157 5.17 -18.48 6.46
N PRO A 158 5.53 -18.94 7.68
CA PRO A 158 4.97 -20.16 8.28
C PRO A 158 3.46 -20.14 8.55
N LEU A 159 2.83 -18.95 8.51
CA LEU A 159 1.39 -18.77 8.69
C LEU A 159 0.62 -18.74 7.37
N ALA A 160 1.27 -18.98 6.23
CA ALA A 160 0.62 -19.06 4.95
C ALA A 160 -0.23 -20.34 4.86
N VAL A 161 -1.38 -20.26 4.20
CA VAL A 161 -2.27 -21.39 4.00
C VAL A 161 -2.68 -21.49 2.53
N MET A 162 -2.97 -22.69 2.07
CA MET A 162 -3.54 -22.89 0.73
C MET A 162 -4.95 -22.30 0.69
N ASP A 163 -5.31 -21.72 -0.46
CA ASP A 163 -6.68 -21.28 -0.70
C ASP A 163 -7.59 -22.48 -0.88
N ASP A 164 -8.80 -22.40 -0.35
CA ASP A 164 -9.80 -23.47 -0.36
C ASP A 164 -10.52 -23.65 -1.71
N VAL A 165 -10.44 -22.65 -2.59
CA VAL A 165 -11.16 -22.62 -3.87
C VAL A 165 -10.20 -22.74 -5.06
N ILE A 166 -9.04 -22.10 -4.99
CA ILE A 166 -8.07 -22.06 -6.09
C ILE A 166 -6.81 -22.85 -5.69
N PRO A 167 -6.60 -24.05 -6.25
CA PRO A 167 -5.56 -24.99 -5.78
C PRO A 167 -4.13 -24.47 -5.83
N SER A 168 -3.82 -23.56 -6.77
CA SER A 168 -2.49 -22.96 -6.92
C SER A 168 -2.32 -21.63 -6.18
N LEU A 169 -3.33 -21.21 -5.42
CA LEU A 169 -3.32 -19.94 -4.69
C LEU A 169 -2.99 -20.15 -3.20
N VAL A 170 -2.15 -19.29 -2.67
CA VAL A 170 -1.74 -19.28 -1.27
C VAL A 170 -2.12 -17.96 -0.62
N VAL A 171 -2.76 -18.05 0.53
CA VAL A 171 -3.14 -16.91 1.36
C VAL A 171 -2.00 -16.61 2.33
N VAL A 172 -1.47 -15.39 2.28
CA VAL A 172 -0.41 -14.90 3.15
C VAL A 172 -0.98 -13.82 4.06
N PRO A 173 -0.80 -13.91 5.38
CA PRO A 173 -1.30 -12.91 6.32
C PRO A 173 -0.82 -11.50 6.00
N SER A 174 -1.64 -10.49 6.39
CA SER A 174 -1.27 -9.09 6.26
C SER A 174 0.06 -8.79 6.98
N GLY A 175 0.75 -7.74 6.53
CA GLY A 175 2.05 -7.35 7.09
C GLY A 175 3.26 -8.14 6.59
N LYS A 176 3.06 -9.30 5.96
CA LYS A 176 4.13 -10.07 5.30
C LYS A 176 4.19 -9.71 3.80
N SER A 177 5.41 -9.67 3.27
CA SER A 177 5.63 -9.39 1.85
C SER A 177 6.72 -10.29 1.29
N LEU A 178 6.38 -11.00 0.21
CA LEU A 178 7.33 -11.80 -0.56
C LEU A 178 7.75 -11.11 -1.87
N GLY A 179 7.44 -9.82 -2.05
CA GLY A 179 7.75 -9.09 -3.30
C GLY A 179 9.23 -9.07 -3.68
N GLU A 180 10.14 -9.19 -2.71
CA GLU A 180 11.58 -9.27 -2.97
C GLU A 180 12.11 -10.70 -3.09
N HIS A 181 11.26 -11.69 -2.88
CA HIS A 181 11.66 -13.10 -2.96
C HIS A 181 12.13 -13.45 -4.38
N PRO A 182 13.25 -14.22 -4.55
CA PRO A 182 13.77 -14.58 -5.87
C PRO A 182 12.73 -15.23 -6.78
N TYR A 183 11.88 -16.10 -6.23
CA TYR A 183 10.84 -16.81 -6.98
C TYR A 183 9.66 -15.91 -7.43
N VAL A 184 9.48 -14.76 -6.78
CA VAL A 184 8.55 -13.73 -7.26
C VAL A 184 9.21 -12.95 -8.41
N LYS A 185 10.50 -12.64 -8.30
CA LYS A 185 11.23 -11.88 -9.33
C LYS A 185 11.37 -12.65 -10.64
N ASP A 186 11.51 -13.97 -10.60
CA ASP A 186 11.62 -14.83 -11.79
C ASP A 186 10.26 -15.38 -12.28
N GLY A 187 9.19 -15.06 -11.57
CA GLY A 187 7.82 -15.41 -11.95
C GLY A 187 7.42 -16.85 -11.67
N ARG A 188 8.14 -17.58 -10.81
CA ARG A 188 7.69 -18.87 -10.26
C ARG A 188 6.57 -18.72 -9.25
N LEU A 189 6.58 -17.60 -8.51
CA LEU A 189 5.50 -17.16 -7.64
C LEU A 189 4.98 -15.82 -8.15
N ILE A 190 3.67 -15.63 -8.17
CA ILE A 190 3.02 -14.44 -8.71
C ILE A 190 2.14 -13.83 -7.63
N ILE A 191 2.41 -12.58 -7.24
CA ILE A 191 1.52 -11.84 -6.36
C ILE A 191 0.30 -11.42 -7.18
N GLN A 192 -0.86 -11.98 -6.87
CA GLN A 192 -2.08 -11.79 -7.65
C GLN A 192 -3.31 -11.89 -6.74
N ASP A 193 -4.23 -10.94 -6.87
CA ASP A 193 -5.47 -10.96 -6.10
C ASP A 193 -6.34 -12.16 -6.45
N LYS A 194 -7.00 -12.75 -5.45
CA LYS A 194 -7.91 -13.90 -5.62
C LYS A 194 -8.98 -13.62 -6.67
N ALA A 195 -9.56 -12.41 -6.67
CA ALA A 195 -10.57 -12.00 -7.66
C ALA A 195 -10.06 -12.11 -9.11
N SER A 196 -8.79 -11.80 -9.34
CA SER A 196 -8.17 -11.91 -10.67
C SER A 196 -7.87 -13.36 -11.10
N CYS A 197 -7.90 -14.31 -10.17
CA CYS A 197 -7.72 -15.73 -10.47
C CYS A 197 -9.03 -16.41 -10.87
N PHE A 198 -10.18 -15.94 -10.39
CA PHE A 198 -11.49 -16.56 -10.61
C PHE A 198 -11.86 -16.74 -12.08
N PRO A 199 -11.72 -15.74 -12.98
CA PRO A 199 -12.13 -15.93 -14.37
C PRO A 199 -11.40 -17.10 -15.05
N SER A 200 -10.12 -17.24 -14.79
CA SER A 200 -9.31 -18.32 -15.34
C SER A 200 -9.65 -19.67 -14.73
N GLN A 201 -9.93 -19.72 -13.43
CA GLN A 201 -10.35 -20.95 -12.75
C GLN A 201 -11.71 -21.42 -13.24
N CYS A 202 -12.69 -20.52 -13.31
CA CYS A 202 -14.03 -20.85 -13.83
C CYS A 202 -13.95 -21.37 -15.27
N LEU A 203 -13.14 -20.75 -16.11
CA LEU A 203 -12.95 -21.21 -17.49
C LEU A 203 -12.34 -22.62 -17.55
N TYR A 204 -11.34 -22.86 -16.70
CA TYR A 204 -10.70 -24.16 -16.61
C TYR A 204 -11.68 -25.24 -16.12
N ASP A 205 -12.49 -24.95 -15.10
CA ASP A 205 -13.45 -25.87 -14.53
C ASP A 205 -14.58 -26.22 -15.54
N VAL A 206 -15.08 -25.22 -16.27
CA VAL A 206 -16.08 -25.44 -17.35
C VAL A 206 -15.46 -26.26 -18.48
N TRP A 207 -14.22 -25.96 -18.87
CA TRP A 207 -13.55 -26.66 -19.94
C TRP A 207 -13.19 -28.10 -19.56
N SER A 208 -12.74 -28.34 -18.33
CA SER A 208 -12.39 -29.69 -17.84
C SER A 208 -13.60 -30.58 -17.60
N ASN A 209 -14.74 -30.01 -17.22
CA ASN A 209 -15.99 -30.74 -16.97
C ASN A 209 -16.79 -31.02 -18.25
N ASN A 210 -16.65 -30.17 -19.26
CA ASN A 210 -17.24 -30.45 -20.57
C ASN A 210 -16.25 -31.29 -21.37
N GLU A 211 -16.41 -32.59 -21.50
CA GLU A 211 -15.57 -33.55 -22.26
C GLU A 211 -15.25 -33.16 -23.73
N VAL A 212 -15.14 -31.88 -24.03
CA VAL A 212 -14.73 -31.37 -25.32
C VAL A 212 -13.21 -31.46 -25.44
N ARG A 213 -12.71 -32.69 -25.49
CA ARG A 213 -11.30 -33.04 -25.69
C ARG A 213 -10.83 -32.90 -27.15
N HIS A 214 -11.34 -31.96 -27.90
CA HIS A 214 -10.83 -31.69 -29.27
C HIS A 214 -10.37 -30.26 -29.41
N ASN A 215 -9.08 -30.13 -29.45
CA ASN A 215 -8.18 -29.03 -29.65
C ASN A 215 -7.55 -28.50 -28.36
N LYS A 216 -6.29 -28.87 -28.19
CA LYS A 216 -5.37 -28.26 -27.21
C LYS A 216 -5.21 -26.77 -27.50
N VAL A 217 -6.13 -25.97 -27.07
CA VAL A 217 -5.87 -24.54 -26.88
C VAL A 217 -5.14 -24.45 -25.53
N HIS A 218 -3.85 -24.25 -25.56
CA HIS A 218 -3.08 -23.96 -24.36
C HIS A 218 -3.60 -22.67 -23.74
N CYS A 219 -4.47 -22.79 -22.74
CA CYS A 219 -4.90 -21.67 -21.88
C CYS A 219 -3.75 -21.06 -21.05
N THR A 220 -2.55 -21.57 -21.22
CA THR A 220 -1.33 -21.13 -20.55
C THR A 220 -0.88 -19.73 -20.94
N SER A 221 -1.30 -19.21 -22.11
CA SER A 221 -0.94 -17.87 -22.57
C SER A 221 -1.72 -16.74 -21.87
N PHE A 222 -2.86 -17.03 -21.21
CA PHE A 222 -3.61 -16.01 -20.47
C PHE A 222 -3.15 -15.84 -19.02
N LEU A 223 -2.32 -16.71 -18.52
CA LEU A 223 -1.83 -16.69 -17.14
C LEU A 223 -0.41 -16.11 -17.00
N GLY A 224 0.17 -15.64 -18.08
CA GLY A 224 1.58 -15.24 -18.17
C GLY A 224 1.85 -13.77 -18.48
N LEU A 225 0.88 -12.84 -18.32
CA LEU A 225 1.11 -11.39 -18.41
C LEU A 225 1.03 -10.72 -17.05
#